data_7a33fbada791aeb67c416efada5c2a43
#
_entry.id   7a33fbada791aeb67c416efada5c2a43
#
_cell.length_a   1.000
_cell.length_b   1.000
_cell.length_c   1.000
_cell.angle_alpha   90.00
_cell.angle_beta   90.00
_cell.angle_gamma   90.00
#
_symmetry.space_group_name_H-M   'P 1'
#
loop_
_entity.id
_entity.type
_entity.pdbx_description
1 polymer ?
#
loop_
_entity_poly.entity_id
_entity_poly.type
_entity_poly.pdbx_seq_one_letter_code
_entity_poly.pdbx_strand_id
1 'polypeptide(L)'
;MKSFFSMFVKSAKEFRSVKSIAVTGLLIAVSMIIEMCTIEFPFFKINFAFLAIAAIGMLFGPTVAVFAGLACDMVGYLVHPSGGFLIIYTLVAGLQGLIYGVCLYHKADRHSVQFVNNLTKKSLDITLYLRATLARLLDVVVINLLIQTELNLHYGFINADTYGAAVVARVTKNALELVADLPLLFVVLPILLAAYKKIGAQKRVAQ
;
A
#
# COMPACT_ATOMS: atom_id res chain seq x y z
N MET A 1 15.63 15.52 -10.63
CA MET A 1 16.22 14.18 -10.50
C MET A 1 16.93 13.94 -9.16
N LYS A 2 17.77 14.85 -8.64
CA LYS A 2 18.48 14.68 -7.33
C LYS A 2 17.52 14.43 -6.14
N SER A 3 16.35 15.06 -6.11
CA SER A 3 15.37 14.89 -5.03
C SER A 3 14.72 13.50 -5.01
N PHE A 4 14.42 12.93 -6.19
CA PHE A 4 13.83 11.59 -6.33
C PHE A 4 14.80 10.50 -5.86
N PHE A 5 16.05 10.52 -6.33
CA PHE A 5 17.07 9.57 -5.86
C PHE A 5 17.35 9.69 -4.36
N SER A 6 17.35 10.92 -3.82
CA SER A 6 17.55 11.11 -2.38
C SER A 6 16.45 10.45 -1.52
N MET A 7 15.24 10.33 -2.06
CA MET A 7 14.12 9.65 -1.39
C MET A 7 14.41 8.16 -1.20
N PHE A 8 14.91 7.47 -2.22
CA PHE A 8 15.29 6.05 -2.14
C PHE A 8 16.43 5.82 -1.16
N VAL A 9 17.47 6.67 -1.21
CA VAL A 9 18.60 6.58 -0.29
C VAL A 9 18.17 6.82 1.16
N LYS A 10 17.28 7.78 1.40
CA LYS A 10 16.72 8.04 2.74
C LYS A 10 15.87 6.86 3.23
N SER A 11 15.05 6.29 2.36
CA SER A 11 14.26 5.09 2.66
C SER A 11 15.15 3.88 2.96
N ALA A 12 16.22 3.66 2.19
CA ALA A 12 17.16 2.58 2.43
C ALA A 12 17.89 2.70 3.79
N LYS A 13 18.12 3.93 4.28
CA LYS A 13 18.69 4.15 5.62
C LYS A 13 17.76 3.70 6.75
N GLU A 14 16.45 3.60 6.53
CA GLU A 14 15.49 3.12 7.52
C GLU A 14 15.73 1.64 7.87
N PHE A 15 16.34 0.83 7.00
CA PHE A 15 16.75 -0.53 7.32
C PHE A 15 17.81 -0.63 8.44
N ARG A 16 18.51 0.46 8.74
CA ARG A 16 19.46 0.50 9.87
C ARG A 16 18.78 0.78 11.21
N SER A 17 17.51 1.17 11.20
CA SER A 17 16.75 1.46 12.41
C SER A 17 15.98 0.22 12.85
N VAL A 18 16.33 -0.33 14.01
CA VAL A 18 15.59 -1.45 14.63
C VAL A 18 14.11 -1.12 14.80
N LYS A 19 13.79 0.15 15.11
CA LYS A 19 12.41 0.62 15.23
C LYS A 19 11.66 0.51 13.89
N SER A 20 12.28 0.95 12.79
CA SER A 20 11.66 0.89 11.46
C SER A 20 11.43 -0.55 11.03
N ILE A 21 12.39 -1.45 11.27
CA ILE A 21 12.27 -2.88 10.98
C ILE A 21 11.15 -3.51 11.81
N ALA A 22 11.12 -3.25 13.12
CA ALA A 22 10.09 -3.82 14.01
C ALA A 22 8.68 -3.35 13.64
N VAL A 23 8.49 -2.05 13.33
CA VAL A 23 7.19 -1.54 12.91
C VAL A 23 6.80 -2.09 11.53
N THR A 24 7.74 -2.21 10.60
CA THR A 24 7.48 -2.84 9.29
C THR A 24 7.05 -4.29 9.46
N GLY A 25 7.76 -5.09 10.27
CA GLY A 25 7.39 -6.48 10.56
C GLY A 25 6.01 -6.60 11.22
N LEU A 26 5.69 -5.70 12.16
CA LEU A 26 4.35 -5.65 12.76
C LEU A 26 3.26 -5.35 11.73
N LEU A 27 3.48 -4.38 10.83
CA LEU A 27 2.53 -4.05 9.78
C LEU A 27 2.37 -5.18 8.77
N ILE A 28 3.44 -5.92 8.44
CA ILE A 28 3.37 -7.13 7.62
C ILE A 28 2.51 -8.20 8.32
N ALA A 29 2.72 -8.43 9.61
CA ALA A 29 1.90 -9.38 10.38
C ALA A 29 0.41 -8.96 10.41
N VAL A 30 0.13 -7.68 10.59
CA VAL A 30 -1.24 -7.14 10.51
C VAL A 30 -1.83 -7.34 9.11
N SER A 31 -1.04 -7.14 8.06
CA SER A 31 -1.45 -7.39 6.67
C SER A 31 -1.89 -8.84 6.47
N MET A 32 -1.14 -9.81 7.02
CA MET A 32 -1.49 -11.22 6.94
C MET A 32 -2.81 -11.54 7.66
N ILE A 33 -3.02 -10.96 8.85
CA ILE A 33 -4.29 -11.13 9.58
C ILE A 33 -5.45 -10.56 8.78
N ILE A 34 -5.29 -9.39 8.18
CA ILE A 34 -6.32 -8.76 7.32
C ILE A 34 -6.58 -9.63 6.09
N GLU A 35 -5.55 -10.22 5.50
CA GLU A 35 -5.69 -11.11 4.34
C GLU A 35 -6.47 -12.38 4.68
N MET A 36 -6.28 -12.94 5.88
CA MET A 36 -7.10 -14.08 6.38
C MET A 36 -8.57 -13.70 6.59
N CYS A 37 -8.86 -12.42 6.82
CA CYS A 37 -10.23 -11.88 6.94
C CYS A 37 -10.80 -11.42 5.59
N THR A 38 -10.21 -11.82 4.46
CA THR A 38 -10.72 -11.47 3.13
C THR A 38 -12.15 -11.93 2.94
N ILE A 39 -13.02 -11.03 2.48
CA ILE A 39 -14.42 -11.36 2.17
C ILE A 39 -14.47 -11.85 0.73
N GLU A 40 -14.79 -13.12 0.56
CA GLU A 40 -14.94 -13.76 -0.74
C GLU A 40 -16.40 -13.74 -1.19
N PHE A 41 -16.67 -13.08 -2.30
CA PHE A 41 -17.93 -13.17 -3.01
C PHE A 41 -17.76 -14.09 -4.23
N PRO A 42 -18.85 -14.65 -4.81
CA PRO A 42 -18.77 -15.54 -5.98
C PRO A 42 -17.99 -14.96 -7.16
N PHE A 43 -18.00 -13.63 -7.31
CA PHE A 43 -17.41 -12.93 -8.46
C PHE A 43 -16.21 -12.03 -8.12
N PHE A 44 -15.96 -11.74 -6.83
CA PHE A 44 -14.84 -10.86 -6.43
C PHE A 44 -14.44 -11.07 -4.97
N LYS A 45 -13.19 -10.74 -4.66
CA LYS A 45 -12.61 -10.78 -3.30
C LYS A 45 -12.30 -9.36 -2.88
N ILE A 46 -12.75 -8.96 -1.69
CA ILE A 46 -12.38 -7.67 -1.08
C ILE A 46 -11.28 -7.94 -0.06
N ASN A 47 -10.12 -7.34 -0.28
CA ASN A 47 -8.96 -7.49 0.58
C ASN A 47 -8.39 -6.09 0.92
N PHE A 48 -8.20 -5.85 2.20
CA PHE A 48 -7.68 -4.59 2.72
C PHE A 48 -6.19 -4.64 3.12
N ALA A 49 -5.47 -5.72 2.80
CA ALA A 49 -4.05 -5.88 3.14
C ALA A 49 -3.16 -4.77 2.54
N PHE A 50 -3.57 -4.18 1.42
CA PHE A 50 -2.88 -3.04 0.79
C PHE A 50 -2.72 -1.84 1.75
N LEU A 51 -3.59 -1.69 2.77
CA LEU A 51 -3.50 -0.61 3.77
C LEU A 51 -2.18 -0.68 4.55
N ALA A 52 -1.72 -1.88 4.88
CA ALA A 52 -0.45 -2.08 5.58
C ALA A 52 0.74 -1.67 4.69
N ILE A 53 0.72 -2.06 3.41
CA ILE A 53 1.76 -1.66 2.44
C ILE A 53 1.76 -0.15 2.23
N ALA A 54 0.58 0.47 2.11
CA ALA A 54 0.44 1.92 2.01
C ALA A 54 1.00 2.64 3.25
N ALA A 55 0.72 2.11 4.45
CA ALA A 55 1.25 2.64 5.71
C ALA A 55 2.78 2.52 5.78
N ILE A 56 3.35 1.38 5.39
CA ILE A 56 4.81 1.18 5.33
C ILE A 56 5.43 2.18 4.34
N GLY A 57 4.83 2.32 3.15
CA GLY A 57 5.27 3.26 2.13
C GLY A 57 5.26 4.71 2.62
N MET A 58 4.21 5.12 3.34
CA MET A 58 4.08 6.44 3.93
C MET A 58 5.13 6.71 5.02
N LEU A 59 5.38 5.75 5.91
CA LEU A 59 6.25 5.91 7.07
C LEU A 59 7.73 5.79 6.72
N PHE A 60 8.10 4.80 5.92
CA PHE A 60 9.49 4.39 5.70
C PHE A 60 9.97 4.58 4.26
N GLY A 61 9.06 4.88 3.34
CA GLY A 61 9.37 5.21 1.95
C GLY A 61 9.47 4.02 1.00
N PRO A 62 9.85 4.32 -0.28
CA PRO A 62 9.69 3.37 -1.37
C PRO A 62 10.56 2.11 -1.24
N THR A 63 11.81 2.25 -0.79
CA THR A 63 12.71 1.09 -0.69
C THR A 63 12.18 0.07 0.32
N VAL A 64 11.77 0.54 1.52
CA VAL A 64 11.22 -0.36 2.56
C VAL A 64 9.89 -0.96 2.10
N ALA A 65 9.03 -0.17 1.42
CA ALA A 65 7.74 -0.64 0.94
C ALA A 65 7.87 -1.71 -0.16
N VAL A 66 8.87 -1.62 -1.05
CA VAL A 66 9.18 -2.68 -2.03
C VAL A 66 9.50 -3.99 -1.32
N PHE A 67 10.44 -3.97 -0.38
CA PHE A 67 10.81 -5.17 0.36
C PHE A 67 9.65 -5.70 1.22
N ALA A 68 8.83 -4.84 1.78
CA ALA A 68 7.64 -5.23 2.51
C ALA A 68 6.61 -5.91 1.60
N GLY A 69 6.38 -5.39 0.38
CA GLY A 69 5.50 -6.02 -0.61
C GLY A 69 5.99 -7.41 -1.01
N LEU A 70 7.28 -7.54 -1.32
CA LEU A 70 7.90 -8.85 -1.60
C LEU A 70 7.71 -9.82 -0.43
N ALA A 71 7.97 -9.37 0.80
CA ALA A 71 7.84 -10.20 1.99
C ALA A 71 6.37 -10.58 2.26
N CYS A 72 5.42 -9.67 2.10
CA CYS A 72 3.99 -9.96 2.24
C CYS A 72 3.53 -11.06 1.30
N ASP A 73 3.89 -10.99 0.01
CA ASP A 73 3.48 -12.00 -0.97
C ASP A 73 4.11 -13.37 -0.66
N MET A 74 5.41 -13.40 -0.33
CA MET A 74 6.09 -14.64 0.05
C MET A 74 5.50 -15.28 1.31
N VAL A 75 5.27 -14.49 2.36
CA VAL A 75 4.67 -14.99 3.61
C VAL A 75 3.22 -15.38 3.39
N GLY A 76 2.45 -14.60 2.63
CA GLY A 76 1.07 -14.91 2.24
C GLY A 76 0.97 -16.26 1.56
N TYR A 77 1.85 -16.53 0.59
CA TYR A 77 1.91 -17.83 -0.07
C TYR A 77 2.27 -18.98 0.86
N LEU A 78 3.17 -18.78 1.82
CA LEU A 78 3.54 -19.79 2.80
C LEU A 78 2.39 -20.11 3.78
N VAL A 79 1.58 -19.11 4.12
CA VAL A 79 0.44 -19.25 5.03
C VAL A 79 -0.77 -19.84 4.31
N HIS A 80 -1.02 -19.41 3.08
CA HIS A 80 -2.14 -19.84 2.24
C HIS A 80 -1.68 -20.19 0.82
N PRO A 81 -1.10 -21.39 0.61
CA PRO A 81 -0.67 -21.81 -0.71
C PRO A 81 -1.86 -22.03 -1.64
N SER A 82 -2.06 -21.14 -2.60
CA SER A 82 -3.09 -21.22 -3.63
C SER A 82 -2.44 -21.46 -5.00
N GLY A 83 -2.29 -22.73 -5.38
CA GLY A 83 -1.67 -23.11 -6.65
C GLY A 83 -0.14 -23.08 -6.64
N GLY A 84 0.50 -22.94 -7.83
CA GLY A 84 1.95 -22.87 -7.97
C GLY A 84 2.50 -21.50 -7.59
N PHE A 85 3.66 -21.46 -6.91
CA PHE A 85 4.33 -20.18 -6.65
C PHE A 85 4.89 -19.57 -7.95
N LEU A 86 4.44 -18.39 -8.28
CA LEU A 86 4.90 -17.63 -9.45
C LEU A 86 5.60 -16.35 -9.00
N ILE A 87 6.92 -16.34 -9.08
CA ILE A 87 7.77 -15.23 -8.63
C ILE A 87 7.40 -13.88 -9.24
N ILE A 88 6.76 -13.89 -10.41
CA ILE A 88 6.32 -12.67 -11.09
C ILE A 88 5.27 -11.90 -10.25
N TYR A 89 4.36 -12.61 -9.55
CA TYR A 89 3.38 -11.96 -8.68
C TYR A 89 4.05 -11.34 -7.45
N THR A 90 5.10 -11.97 -6.93
CA THR A 90 5.93 -11.38 -5.87
C THR A 90 6.57 -10.06 -6.34
N LEU A 91 7.09 -10.02 -7.57
CA LEU A 91 7.63 -8.77 -8.14
C LEU A 91 6.54 -7.70 -8.31
N VAL A 92 5.32 -8.10 -8.69
CA VAL A 92 4.16 -7.20 -8.78
C VAL A 92 3.80 -6.63 -7.40
N ALA A 93 3.83 -7.45 -6.35
CA ALA A 93 3.63 -6.98 -4.97
C ALA A 93 4.72 -5.99 -4.53
N GLY A 94 5.98 -6.21 -4.93
CA GLY A 94 7.05 -5.24 -4.75
C GLY A 94 6.80 -3.92 -5.50
N LEU A 95 6.29 -3.99 -6.74
CA LEU A 95 5.93 -2.81 -7.53
C LEU A 95 4.75 -2.04 -6.89
N GLN A 96 3.78 -2.72 -6.32
CA GLN A 96 2.71 -2.11 -5.53
C GLN A 96 3.31 -1.31 -4.35
N GLY A 97 4.23 -1.90 -3.60
CA GLY A 97 4.96 -1.22 -2.53
C GLY A 97 5.71 0.03 -3.03
N LEU A 98 6.31 -0.05 -4.23
CA LEU A 98 6.98 1.09 -4.87
C LEU A 98 6.01 2.24 -5.14
N ILE A 99 4.84 1.96 -5.73
CA ILE A 99 3.82 2.97 -6.03
C ILE A 99 3.38 3.69 -4.76
N TYR A 100 2.99 2.94 -3.72
CA TYR A 100 2.61 3.54 -2.43
C TYR A 100 3.76 4.31 -1.80
N GLY A 101 4.97 3.76 -1.82
CA GLY A 101 6.14 4.43 -1.27
C GLY A 101 6.49 5.73 -1.97
N VAL A 102 6.44 5.79 -3.30
CA VAL A 102 6.74 7.00 -4.08
C VAL A 102 5.66 8.07 -3.87
N CYS A 103 4.39 7.67 -3.88
CA CYS A 103 3.28 8.62 -3.78
C CYS A 103 3.07 9.13 -2.35
N LEU A 104 3.20 8.27 -1.33
CA LEU A 104 2.84 8.59 0.05
C LEU A 104 4.03 9.05 0.90
N TYR A 105 5.27 8.65 0.56
CA TYR A 105 6.43 9.01 1.35
C TYR A 105 6.63 10.51 1.35
N HIS A 106 6.31 11.11 2.47
CA HIS A 106 6.53 12.52 2.72
C HIS A 106 7.32 12.67 4.00
N LYS A 107 8.62 12.88 3.85
CA LYS A 107 9.36 13.43 4.97
C LYS A 107 8.78 14.81 5.21
N ALA A 108 8.34 15.07 6.44
CA ALA A 108 7.63 16.26 6.89
C ALA A 108 8.40 17.58 6.64
N ASP A 109 8.78 17.85 5.41
CA ASP A 109 9.44 19.06 4.96
C ASP A 109 8.50 19.83 4.03
N ARG A 110 7.79 20.73 4.63
CA ARG A 110 7.64 22.12 4.22
C ARG A 110 6.43 22.58 3.42
N HIS A 111 5.54 21.80 2.87
CA HIS A 111 4.29 22.36 2.29
C HIS A 111 3.11 21.36 2.35
N SER A 112 2.70 20.99 3.56
CA SER A 112 1.34 20.50 3.74
C SER A 112 0.42 21.71 3.71
N VAL A 113 -0.49 21.78 2.73
CA VAL A 113 -1.60 22.73 2.78
C VAL A 113 -2.53 22.27 3.90
N GLN A 114 -2.35 22.84 5.08
CA GLN A 114 -3.19 22.57 6.23
C GLN A 114 -4.47 23.39 6.09
N PHE A 115 -5.57 22.73 5.82
CA PHE A 115 -6.88 23.37 5.93
C PHE A 115 -7.33 23.28 7.37
N VAL A 116 -7.24 24.40 8.10
CA VAL A 116 -7.75 24.49 9.46
C VAL A 116 -9.27 24.63 9.39
N ASN A 117 -9.97 23.56 9.68
CA ASN A 117 -11.42 23.62 9.83
C ASN A 117 -11.74 24.21 11.21
N ASN A 118 -12.26 25.45 11.24
CA ASN A 118 -12.57 26.22 12.46
C ASN A 118 -13.56 25.53 13.41
N LEU A 119 -14.30 24.51 12.94
CA LEU A 119 -15.29 23.77 13.73
C LEU A 119 -14.68 22.64 14.59
N THR A 120 -13.52 22.09 14.22
CA THR A 120 -12.94 20.93 14.93
C THR A 120 -11.51 21.10 15.39
N LYS A 121 -10.84 22.23 15.15
CA LYS A 121 -9.39 22.47 15.46
C LYS A 121 -8.45 21.37 14.97
N LYS A 122 -8.86 20.54 13.99
CA LYS A 122 -8.10 19.44 13.44
C LYS A 122 -7.55 19.86 12.08
N SER A 123 -6.24 19.96 11.94
CA SER A 123 -5.58 20.20 10.66
C SER A 123 -5.74 18.96 9.78
N LEU A 124 -6.53 19.08 8.73
CA LEU A 124 -6.66 18.05 7.69
C LEU A 124 -5.56 18.26 6.66
N ASP A 125 -4.68 17.29 6.52
CA ASP A 125 -3.62 17.30 5.50
C ASP A 125 -4.20 16.88 4.15
N ILE A 126 -4.81 17.84 3.42
CA ILE A 126 -5.39 17.61 2.08
C ILE A 126 -4.36 16.95 1.13
N THR A 127 -3.10 17.33 1.27
CA THR A 127 -2.02 16.75 0.46
C THR A 127 -1.87 15.24 0.67
N LEU A 128 -2.06 14.73 1.91
CA LEU A 128 -2.02 13.30 2.20
C LEU A 128 -3.18 12.58 1.51
N TYR A 129 -4.38 13.14 1.58
CA TYR A 129 -5.56 12.55 0.94
C TYR A 129 -5.44 12.51 -0.59
N LEU A 130 -4.98 13.59 -1.21
CA LEU A 130 -4.74 13.62 -2.66
C LEU A 130 -3.69 12.60 -3.09
N ARG A 131 -2.61 12.46 -2.33
CA ARG A 131 -1.55 11.46 -2.59
C ARG A 131 -2.04 10.03 -2.37
N ALA A 132 -2.85 9.80 -1.35
CA ALA A 132 -3.45 8.48 -1.09
C ALA A 132 -4.39 8.08 -2.23
N THR A 133 -5.24 9.00 -2.70
CA THR A 133 -6.10 8.79 -3.87
C THR A 133 -5.29 8.49 -5.13
N LEU A 134 -4.25 9.30 -5.41
CA LEU A 134 -3.37 9.09 -6.55
C LEU A 134 -2.66 7.73 -6.48
N ALA A 135 -2.13 7.38 -5.31
CA ALA A 135 -1.45 6.10 -5.10
C ALA A 135 -2.40 4.92 -5.36
N ARG A 136 -3.65 4.98 -4.84
CA ARG A 136 -4.63 3.92 -5.05
C ARG A 136 -5.10 3.84 -6.50
N LEU A 137 -5.31 4.98 -7.17
CA LEU A 137 -5.65 5.01 -8.59
C LEU A 137 -4.53 4.42 -9.45
N LEU A 138 -3.27 4.77 -9.20
CA LEU A 138 -2.13 4.19 -9.89
C LEU A 138 -2.02 2.67 -9.65
N ASP A 139 -2.23 2.22 -8.42
CA ASP A 139 -2.24 0.81 -8.09
C ASP A 139 -3.33 0.05 -8.86
N VAL A 140 -4.56 0.55 -8.86
CA VAL A 140 -5.67 -0.05 -9.60
C VAL A 140 -5.40 -0.08 -11.10
N VAL A 141 -4.95 1.01 -11.70
CA VAL A 141 -4.75 1.08 -13.15
C VAL A 141 -3.52 0.27 -13.58
N VAL A 142 -2.37 0.49 -12.94
CA VAL A 142 -1.10 -0.13 -13.36
C VAL A 142 -1.03 -1.60 -12.93
N ILE A 143 -1.32 -1.89 -11.66
CA ILE A 143 -1.19 -3.24 -11.13
C ILE A 143 -2.39 -4.10 -11.53
N ASN A 144 -3.61 -3.70 -11.13
CA ASN A 144 -4.76 -4.57 -11.26
C ASN A 144 -5.28 -4.67 -12.70
N LEU A 145 -5.37 -3.56 -13.44
CA LEU A 145 -5.92 -3.57 -14.79
C LEU A 145 -4.87 -3.94 -15.84
N LEU A 146 -3.69 -3.34 -15.82
CA LEU A 146 -2.69 -3.61 -16.85
C LEU A 146 -1.91 -4.89 -16.52
N ILE A 147 -1.12 -4.89 -15.47
CA ILE A 147 -0.14 -5.96 -15.21
C ILE A 147 -0.83 -7.29 -14.89
N GLN A 148 -1.73 -7.32 -13.92
CA GLN A 148 -2.37 -8.58 -13.49
C GLN A 148 -3.29 -9.17 -14.56
N THR A 149 -3.93 -8.34 -15.40
CA THR A 149 -4.77 -8.87 -16.47
C THR A 149 -3.96 -9.55 -17.54
N GLU A 150 -2.85 -8.93 -17.97
CA GLU A 150 -1.92 -9.51 -18.94
C GLU A 150 -1.23 -10.78 -18.40
N LEU A 151 -0.80 -10.76 -17.14
CA LEU A 151 -0.20 -11.95 -16.51
C LEU A 151 -1.20 -13.10 -16.45
N ASN A 152 -2.45 -12.85 -16.08
CA ASN A 152 -3.47 -13.89 -15.99
C ASN A 152 -3.81 -14.47 -17.38
N LEU A 153 -3.75 -13.67 -18.43
CA LEU A 153 -3.86 -14.15 -19.80
C LEU A 153 -2.65 -15.02 -20.18
N HIS A 154 -1.44 -14.53 -19.89
CA HIS A 154 -0.20 -15.23 -20.23
C HIS A 154 -0.06 -16.60 -19.53
N TYR A 155 -0.46 -16.68 -18.27
CA TYR A 155 -0.43 -17.95 -17.50
C TYR A 155 -1.67 -18.83 -17.68
N GLY A 156 -2.59 -18.46 -18.58
CA GLY A 156 -3.77 -19.26 -18.90
C GLY A 156 -4.88 -19.27 -17.84
N PHE A 157 -4.84 -18.34 -16.88
CA PHE A 157 -5.93 -18.15 -15.91
C PHE A 157 -7.16 -17.48 -16.56
N ILE A 158 -6.97 -16.80 -17.69
CA ILE A 158 -8.01 -16.18 -18.51
C ILE A 158 -7.80 -16.65 -19.94
N ASN A 159 -8.86 -17.11 -20.61
CA ASN A 159 -8.80 -17.46 -22.03
C ASN A 159 -8.90 -16.20 -22.91
N ALA A 160 -8.26 -16.22 -24.07
CA ALA A 160 -8.30 -15.11 -25.03
C ALA A 160 -9.73 -14.72 -25.42
N ASP A 161 -10.61 -15.70 -25.61
CA ASP A 161 -12.02 -15.48 -25.98
C ASP A 161 -12.82 -14.76 -24.89
N THR A 162 -12.44 -14.91 -23.62
CA THR A 162 -13.09 -14.28 -22.47
C THR A 162 -12.39 -13.04 -21.97
N TYR A 163 -11.29 -12.61 -22.62
CA TYR A 163 -10.45 -11.49 -22.19
C TYR A 163 -11.25 -10.20 -22.01
N GLY A 164 -12.09 -9.83 -22.97
CA GLY A 164 -12.91 -8.62 -22.90
C GLY A 164 -13.88 -8.63 -21.71
N ALA A 165 -14.53 -9.77 -21.46
CA ALA A 165 -15.42 -9.93 -20.31
C ALA A 165 -14.65 -9.86 -18.98
N ALA A 166 -13.45 -10.45 -18.91
CA ALA A 166 -12.59 -10.39 -17.75
C ALA A 166 -12.11 -8.96 -17.43
N VAL A 167 -11.78 -8.17 -18.46
CA VAL A 167 -11.41 -6.76 -18.29
C VAL A 167 -12.58 -5.95 -17.73
N VAL A 168 -13.79 -6.09 -18.31
CA VAL A 168 -14.99 -5.40 -17.82
C VAL A 168 -15.30 -5.78 -16.37
N ALA A 169 -15.27 -7.07 -16.04
CA ALA A 169 -15.48 -7.55 -14.68
C ALA A 169 -14.45 -6.96 -13.69
N ARG A 170 -13.18 -6.88 -14.08
CA ARG A 170 -12.12 -6.27 -13.26
C ARG A 170 -12.32 -4.77 -13.08
N VAL A 171 -12.67 -4.04 -14.13
CA VAL A 171 -12.95 -2.60 -14.04
C VAL A 171 -14.11 -2.36 -13.06
N THR A 172 -15.20 -3.11 -13.20
CA THR A 172 -16.37 -2.99 -12.31
C THR A 172 -16.00 -3.32 -10.87
N LYS A 173 -15.29 -4.42 -10.64
CA LYS A 173 -14.79 -4.81 -9.31
C LYS A 173 -13.94 -3.70 -8.69
N ASN A 174 -12.91 -3.24 -9.41
CA ASN A 174 -11.99 -2.23 -8.89
C ASN A 174 -12.68 -0.89 -8.63
N ALA A 175 -13.70 -0.52 -9.43
CA ALA A 175 -14.49 0.68 -9.20
C ALA A 175 -15.28 0.58 -7.88
N LEU A 176 -15.88 -0.58 -7.60
CA LEU A 176 -16.57 -0.83 -6.33
C LEU A 176 -15.61 -0.84 -5.13
N GLU A 177 -14.46 -1.52 -5.27
CA GLU A 177 -13.43 -1.54 -4.23
C GLU A 177 -12.91 -0.13 -3.94
N LEU A 178 -12.71 0.71 -4.94
CA LEU A 178 -12.20 2.06 -4.77
C LEU A 178 -13.10 2.92 -3.87
N VAL A 179 -14.42 2.72 -3.94
CA VAL A 179 -15.40 3.41 -3.10
C VAL A 179 -15.22 3.03 -1.62
N ALA A 180 -14.86 1.80 -1.32
CA ALA A 180 -14.59 1.33 0.05
C ALA A 180 -13.16 1.68 0.51
N ASP A 181 -12.19 1.58 -0.38
CA ASP A 181 -10.77 1.70 -0.08
C ASP A 181 -10.34 3.14 0.25
N LEU A 182 -10.90 4.13 -0.46
CA LEU A 182 -10.54 5.54 -0.24
C LEU A 182 -10.94 6.04 1.16
N PRO A 183 -12.17 5.82 1.66
CA PRO A 183 -12.51 6.18 3.03
C PRO A 183 -11.62 5.48 4.06
N LEU A 184 -11.26 4.20 3.85
CA LEU A 184 -10.36 3.47 4.74
C LEU A 184 -8.96 4.07 4.75
N LEU A 185 -8.39 4.39 3.60
CA LEU A 185 -7.11 5.08 3.50
C LEU A 185 -7.13 6.43 4.23
N PHE A 186 -8.22 7.18 4.08
CA PHE A 186 -8.37 8.51 4.70
C PHE A 186 -8.49 8.45 6.22
N VAL A 187 -8.96 7.35 6.78
CA VAL A 187 -9.05 7.14 8.22
C VAL A 187 -7.77 6.51 8.76
N VAL A 188 -7.29 5.44 8.14
CA VAL A 188 -6.18 4.62 8.65
C VAL A 188 -4.84 5.36 8.58
N LEU A 189 -4.52 5.98 7.43
CA LEU A 189 -3.20 6.62 7.26
C LEU A 189 -2.92 7.76 8.25
N PRO A 190 -3.84 8.72 8.50
CA PRO A 190 -3.60 9.77 9.48
C PRO A 190 -3.48 9.24 10.92
N ILE A 191 -4.28 8.21 11.27
CA ILE A 191 -4.21 7.57 12.60
C ILE A 191 -2.85 6.93 12.81
N LEU A 192 -2.37 6.15 11.85
CA LEU A 192 -1.06 5.51 11.92
C LEU A 192 0.09 6.53 11.97
N LEU A 193 0.00 7.61 11.20
CA LEU A 193 0.98 8.69 11.22
C LEU A 193 1.02 9.38 12.59
N ALA A 194 -0.14 9.65 13.18
CA ALA A 194 -0.25 10.25 14.51
C ALA A 194 0.30 9.32 15.61
N ALA A 195 -0.03 8.03 15.56
CA ALA A 195 0.48 7.03 16.48
C ALA A 195 2.01 6.90 16.39
N TYR A 196 2.56 6.84 15.18
CA TYR A 196 4.01 6.75 14.96
C TYR A 196 4.75 7.99 15.47
N LYS A 197 4.21 9.19 15.25
CA LYS A 197 4.76 10.46 15.79
C LYS A 197 4.75 10.48 17.31
N LYS A 198 3.67 10.01 17.94
CA LYS A 198 3.55 9.97 19.42
C LYS A 198 4.59 9.06 20.06
N ILE A 199 4.84 7.86 19.48
CA ILE A 199 5.89 6.94 19.93
C ILE A 199 7.29 7.56 19.78
N GLY A 200 7.51 8.35 18.72
CA GLY A 200 8.78 9.08 18.51
C GLY A 200 9.00 10.22 19.50
N ALA A 201 7.93 10.92 19.91
CA ALA A 201 8.00 12.02 20.87
C ALA A 201 8.26 11.54 22.31
N GLN A 202 7.66 10.42 22.72
CA GLN A 202 7.88 9.85 24.06
C GLN A 202 9.34 9.47 24.31
N LYS A 203 10.08 8.99 23.29
CA LYS A 203 11.52 8.69 23.43
C LYS A 203 12.40 9.92 23.63
N ARG A 204 11.98 11.10 23.17
CA ARG A 204 12.75 12.34 23.37
C ARG A 204 12.58 12.94 24.76
N VAL A 205 11.52 12.58 25.46
CA VAL A 205 11.24 13.06 26.84
C VAL A 205 11.88 12.14 27.88
N ALA A 206 12.20 10.89 27.50
CA ALA A 206 12.81 9.87 28.39
C ALA A 206 14.35 9.80 28.30
N GLN A 207 14.97 10.67 27.52
CA GLN A 207 16.43 10.89 27.44
C GLN A 207 16.80 12.27 28.00
#